data_ab5dd2140843204ff1f2773885de8e60
#
_entry.id   ab5dd2140843204ff1f2773885de8e60
#
_cell.length_a   1.000
_cell.length_b   1.000
_cell.length_c   1.000
_cell.angle_alpha   90.00
_cell.angle_beta   90.00
_cell.angle_gamma   90.00
#
_symmetry.space_group_name_H-M   'P 1'
#
loop_
_entity.id
_entity.type
_entity.pdbx_description
1 polymer ?
#
loop_
_entity_poly.entity_id
_entity_poly.type
_entity_poly.pdbx_seq_one_letter_code
_entity_poly.pdbx_strand_id
1 'polypeptide(L)'
;MNPPTTGHEKLMNELSKKSGKNPYRVYLSQSTDKKKNPLDFKYKVKTVRKFFPKHARSIMLERKVKNVFDAVTEMYNDGFKNITMVVGSDRVNEFNTLLKKYNGTKGRHGLYNFNKINVISAGDRDPDADDISGMSASKLRQLANEGNFTQFSQGLPRNVSNADAKKVYNEVRKGMGLKEQKEYFNTLHFKPVSEKREAYVKGNLFNIGD
;
A
#
# COMPACT_ATOMS: atom_id res chain seq x y z
N MET A 1 2.80 1.06 1.06
CA MET A 1 1.41 0.68 0.79
C MET A 1 1.08 0.96 -0.68
N ASN A 2 1.42 0.04 -1.55
CA ASN A 2 1.24 0.24 -3.00
C ASN A 2 0.97 -1.09 -3.72
N PRO A 3 -0.23 -1.66 -3.62
CA PRO A 3 -1.44 -1.17 -2.90
C PRO A 3 -1.41 -1.45 -1.38
N PRO A 4 -2.41 -0.92 -0.61
CA PRO A 4 -2.61 -1.31 0.79
C PRO A 4 -3.07 -2.77 0.87
N THR A 5 -2.64 -3.47 1.94
CA THR A 5 -2.89 -4.91 2.15
C THR A 5 -3.28 -5.19 3.59
N THR A 6 -3.75 -6.41 3.87
CA THR A 6 -3.97 -6.92 5.24
C THR A 6 -2.70 -6.81 6.11
N GLY A 7 -1.51 -7.05 5.54
CA GLY A 7 -0.24 -6.87 6.27
C GLY A 7 0.01 -5.43 6.70
N HIS A 8 -0.40 -4.46 5.89
CA HIS A 8 -0.33 -3.04 6.30
C HIS A 8 -1.36 -2.70 7.39
N GLU A 9 -2.51 -3.33 7.40
CA GLU A 9 -3.51 -3.17 8.46
C GLU A 9 -2.95 -3.62 9.80
N LYS A 10 -2.29 -4.78 9.85
CA LYS A 10 -1.60 -5.25 11.06
C LYS A 10 -0.57 -4.24 11.56
N LEU A 11 0.27 -3.72 10.66
CA LEU A 11 1.27 -2.70 11.00
C LEU A 11 0.63 -1.45 11.62
N MET A 12 -0.47 -0.97 11.05
CA MET A 12 -1.16 0.22 11.54
C MET A 12 -1.86 -0.02 12.88
N ASN A 13 -2.42 -1.20 13.08
CA ASN A 13 -3.02 -1.59 14.36
C ASN A 13 -1.95 -1.68 15.46
N GLU A 14 -0.79 -2.28 15.17
CA GLU A 14 0.34 -2.31 16.11
C GLU A 14 0.88 -0.91 16.41
N LEU A 15 0.99 -0.04 15.41
CA LEU A 15 1.36 1.35 15.63
C LEU A 15 0.38 2.06 16.57
N SER A 16 -0.91 1.92 16.33
CA SER A 16 -1.96 2.50 17.17
C SER A 16 -1.93 1.93 18.60
N LYS A 17 -1.74 0.62 18.75
CA LYS A 17 -1.62 -0.03 20.05
C LYS A 17 -0.39 0.48 20.84
N LYS A 18 0.76 0.57 20.17
CA LYS A 18 2.01 1.05 20.78
C LYS A 18 2.00 2.54 21.08
N SER A 19 1.24 3.34 20.35
CA SER A 19 1.07 4.77 20.63
C SER A 19 0.24 5.04 21.89
N GLY A 20 -0.68 4.13 22.24
CA GLY A 20 -1.60 4.31 23.37
C GLY A 20 -2.45 5.57 23.19
N LYS A 21 -2.30 6.52 24.11
CA LYS A 21 -2.99 7.83 24.07
C LYS A 21 -2.21 8.90 23.29
N ASN A 22 -0.96 8.63 22.89
CA ASN A 22 -0.15 9.60 22.16
C ASN A 22 -0.59 9.69 20.69
N PRO A 23 -0.50 10.87 20.07
CA PRO A 23 -0.75 11.01 18.66
C PRO A 23 0.30 10.25 17.83
N TYR A 24 -0.12 9.69 16.70
CA TYR A 24 0.78 9.06 15.74
C TYR A 24 0.50 9.53 14.33
N ARG A 25 1.50 9.45 13.48
CA ARG A 25 1.43 9.85 12.08
C ARG A 25 1.92 8.73 11.17
N VAL A 26 1.27 8.59 10.03
CA VAL A 26 1.62 7.63 8.98
C VAL A 26 1.93 8.41 7.72
N TYR A 27 3.18 8.38 7.30
CA TYR A 27 3.63 9.00 6.06
C TYR A 27 3.78 7.93 4.97
N LEU A 28 3.18 8.18 3.83
CA LEU A 28 3.24 7.29 2.69
C LEU A 28 4.33 7.76 1.70
N SER A 29 5.07 6.81 1.13
CA SER A 29 6.07 7.13 0.12
C SER A 29 5.42 7.81 -1.08
N GLN A 30 6.07 8.83 -1.62
CA GLN A 30 5.59 9.59 -2.78
C GLN A 30 6.14 9.04 -4.11
N SER A 31 7.01 8.05 -4.06
CA SER A 31 7.56 7.40 -5.24
C SER A 31 6.45 6.82 -6.12
N THR A 32 6.59 7.01 -7.42
CA THR A 32 5.70 6.45 -8.44
C THR A 32 6.56 5.82 -9.54
N ASP A 33 6.35 4.55 -9.79
CA ASP A 33 6.98 3.79 -10.86
C ASP A 33 6.12 2.57 -11.25
N LYS A 34 6.32 2.06 -12.47
CA LYS A 34 5.50 0.94 -12.98
C LYS A 34 5.70 -0.39 -12.24
N LYS A 35 6.84 -0.60 -11.58
CA LYS A 35 7.19 -1.91 -10.97
C LYS A 35 6.78 -2.01 -9.50
N LYS A 36 7.18 -1.03 -8.68
CA LYS A 36 7.04 -1.08 -7.22
C LYS A 36 5.98 -0.12 -6.68
N ASN A 37 5.73 0.99 -7.39
CA ASN A 37 4.87 2.07 -6.92
C ASN A 37 3.86 2.53 -7.99
N PRO A 38 2.97 1.65 -8.49
CA PRO A 38 2.05 1.98 -9.59
C PRO A 38 1.00 3.03 -9.22
N LEU A 39 0.64 3.20 -7.95
CA LEU A 39 -0.35 4.18 -7.53
C LEU A 39 0.29 5.55 -7.29
N ASP A 40 -0.29 6.61 -7.84
CA ASP A 40 0.11 7.98 -7.53
C ASP A 40 -0.14 8.33 -6.06
N PHE A 41 0.57 9.36 -5.56
CA PHE A 41 0.55 9.70 -4.14
C PHE A 41 -0.84 10.09 -3.64
N LYS A 42 -1.57 10.93 -4.38
CA LYS A 42 -2.90 11.42 -3.98
C LYS A 42 -3.93 10.29 -3.93
N TYR A 43 -3.93 9.45 -4.96
CA TYR A 43 -4.79 8.27 -5.00
C TYR A 43 -4.46 7.29 -3.88
N LYS A 44 -3.17 7.03 -3.64
CA LYS A 44 -2.66 6.19 -2.55
C LYS A 44 -3.17 6.66 -1.20
N VAL A 45 -3.00 7.95 -0.86
CA VAL A 45 -3.47 8.51 0.43
C VAL A 45 -4.98 8.35 0.57
N LYS A 46 -5.75 8.71 -0.47
CA LYS A 46 -7.22 8.57 -0.47
C LYS A 46 -7.64 7.11 -0.22
N THR A 47 -7.01 6.18 -0.91
CA THR A 47 -7.30 4.75 -0.80
C THR A 47 -6.95 4.20 0.58
N VAL A 48 -5.75 4.54 1.10
CA VAL A 48 -5.30 4.09 2.43
C VAL A 48 -6.23 4.64 3.52
N ARG A 49 -6.63 5.91 3.45
CA ARG A 49 -7.61 6.49 4.39
C ARG A 49 -8.96 5.79 4.35
N LYS A 50 -9.43 5.42 3.15
CA LYS A 50 -10.69 4.70 2.97
C LYS A 50 -10.63 3.28 3.51
N PHE A 51 -9.52 2.58 3.28
CA PHE A 51 -9.35 1.19 3.67
C PHE A 51 -9.05 1.03 5.17
N PHE A 52 -8.46 2.05 5.78
CA PHE A 52 -8.13 2.08 7.20
C PHE A 52 -8.82 3.24 7.92
N PRO A 53 -10.15 3.25 8.02
CA PRO A 53 -10.91 4.39 8.53
C PRO A 53 -10.55 4.76 9.97
N LYS A 54 -10.21 3.77 10.81
CA LYS A 54 -9.73 4.00 12.19
C LYS A 54 -8.47 4.85 12.26
N HIS A 55 -7.64 4.80 11.23
CA HIS A 55 -6.35 5.49 11.15
C HIS A 55 -6.38 6.71 10.21
N ALA A 56 -7.51 7.01 9.58
CA ALA A 56 -7.61 7.99 8.51
C ALA A 56 -7.07 9.38 8.87
N ARG A 57 -7.29 9.83 10.11
CA ARG A 57 -6.81 11.13 10.62
C ARG A 57 -5.28 11.16 10.80
N SER A 58 -4.66 10.02 11.07
CA SER A 58 -3.22 9.89 11.27
C SER A 58 -2.43 9.69 9.97
N ILE A 59 -3.12 9.43 8.84
CA ILE A 59 -2.49 9.28 7.53
C ILE A 59 -2.29 10.67 6.92
N MET A 60 -1.03 11.08 6.81
CA MET A 60 -0.65 12.43 6.40
C MET A 60 -0.70 12.59 4.88
N LEU A 61 -1.16 13.76 4.41
CA LEU A 61 -1.14 14.17 3.00
C LEU A 61 -0.11 15.31 2.81
N GLU A 62 1.11 15.10 3.26
CA GLU A 62 2.16 16.11 3.22
C GLU A 62 3.10 15.89 2.04
N ARG A 63 2.97 16.73 1.00
CA ARG A 63 3.82 16.63 -0.20
C ARG A 63 5.28 17.01 0.03
N LYS A 64 5.57 17.76 1.09
CA LYS A 64 6.93 18.17 1.45
C LYS A 64 7.71 17.00 2.07
N VAL A 65 7.02 16.07 2.71
CA VAL A 65 7.62 14.90 3.39
C VAL A 65 7.86 13.79 2.38
N LYS A 66 9.07 13.70 1.85
CA LYS A 66 9.47 12.72 0.83
C LYS A 66 10.22 11.52 1.40
N ASN A 67 10.85 11.68 2.56
CA ASN A 67 11.68 10.67 3.20
C ASN A 67 11.54 10.74 4.74
N VAL A 68 12.20 9.83 5.44
CA VAL A 68 12.13 9.74 6.90
C VAL A 68 12.65 11.00 7.60
N PHE A 69 13.69 11.64 7.06
CA PHE A 69 14.24 12.85 7.66
C PHE A 69 13.28 14.02 7.59
N ASP A 70 12.58 14.18 6.46
CA ASP A 70 11.55 15.20 6.33
C ASP A 70 10.43 14.97 7.36
N ALA A 71 10.02 13.69 7.56
CA ALA A 71 8.98 13.33 8.51
C ALA A 71 9.38 13.66 9.97
N VAL A 72 10.59 13.28 10.38
CA VAL A 72 11.04 13.55 11.75
C VAL A 72 11.31 15.04 11.98
N THR A 73 11.79 15.76 10.95
CA THR A 73 11.98 17.22 11.03
C THR A 73 10.64 17.94 11.19
N GLU A 74 9.60 17.52 10.44
CA GLU A 74 8.26 18.08 10.59
C GLU A 74 7.71 17.83 11.99
N MET A 75 7.85 16.61 12.52
CA MET A 75 7.43 16.31 13.88
C MET A 75 8.18 17.15 14.93
N TYR A 76 9.48 17.37 14.74
CA TYR A 76 10.26 18.23 15.63
C TYR A 76 9.80 19.70 15.59
N ASN A 77 9.52 20.23 14.38
CA ASN A 77 9.00 21.58 14.19
C ASN A 77 7.60 21.76 14.80
N ASP A 78 6.80 20.69 14.85
CA ASP A 78 5.49 20.65 15.52
C ASP A 78 5.61 20.53 17.07
N GLY A 79 6.82 20.56 17.59
CA GLY A 79 7.08 20.63 19.04
C GLY A 79 7.25 19.28 19.74
N PHE A 80 7.22 18.16 19.03
CA PHE A 80 7.50 16.85 19.65
C PHE A 80 8.93 16.78 20.16
N LYS A 81 9.12 16.31 21.38
CA LYS A 81 10.45 16.17 22.02
C LYS A 81 10.94 14.73 22.05
N ASN A 82 10.04 13.77 21.93
CA ASN A 82 10.37 12.35 21.89
C ASN A 82 9.59 11.70 20.74
N ILE A 83 10.23 10.78 20.04
CA ILE A 83 9.58 10.01 18.98
C ILE A 83 9.81 8.51 19.15
N THR A 84 8.82 7.74 18.71
CA THR A 84 8.96 6.30 18.53
C THR A 84 8.54 5.97 17.09
N MET A 85 9.47 5.41 16.34
CA MET A 85 9.24 4.95 14.98
C MET A 85 8.94 3.45 14.99
N VAL A 86 7.88 3.03 14.29
CA VAL A 86 7.49 1.63 14.14
C VAL A 86 7.78 1.19 12.71
N VAL A 87 8.59 0.16 12.55
CA VAL A 87 9.04 -0.36 11.25
C VAL A 87 8.99 -1.89 11.23
N GLY A 88 9.26 -2.53 10.08
CA GLY A 88 9.53 -3.96 10.03
C GLY A 88 10.80 -4.33 10.79
N SER A 89 10.88 -5.56 11.31
CA SER A 89 12.03 -6.03 12.12
C SER A 89 13.36 -5.87 11.40
N ASP A 90 13.37 -6.12 10.09
CA ASP A 90 14.52 -6.02 9.17
C ASP A 90 15.13 -4.60 9.09
N ARG A 91 14.39 -3.57 9.49
CA ARG A 91 14.80 -2.16 9.35
C ARG A 91 15.06 -1.42 10.65
N VAL A 92 14.84 -2.06 11.77
CA VAL A 92 14.99 -1.43 13.10
C VAL A 92 16.39 -0.86 13.30
N ASN A 93 17.41 -1.68 13.05
CA ASN A 93 18.83 -1.28 13.27
C ASN A 93 19.24 -0.16 12.32
N GLU A 94 18.86 -0.25 11.04
CA GLU A 94 19.14 0.78 10.04
C GLU A 94 18.60 2.15 10.49
N PHE A 95 17.30 2.24 10.78
CA PHE A 95 16.67 3.50 11.14
C PHE A 95 17.11 4.01 12.52
N ASN A 96 17.37 3.11 13.48
CA ASN A 96 17.85 3.52 14.80
C ASN A 96 19.23 4.20 14.71
N THR A 97 20.15 3.60 13.97
CA THR A 97 21.48 4.17 13.72
C THR A 97 21.39 5.48 12.96
N LEU A 98 20.61 5.47 11.85
CA LEU A 98 20.47 6.62 10.98
C LEU A 98 19.87 7.84 11.69
N LEU A 99 18.76 7.68 12.38
CA LEU A 99 18.09 8.79 13.05
C LEU A 99 18.89 9.35 14.23
N LYS A 100 19.57 8.50 14.98
CA LYS A 100 20.45 8.96 16.09
C LYS A 100 21.68 9.69 15.59
N LYS A 101 22.29 9.23 14.49
CA LYS A 101 23.48 9.85 13.91
C LYS A 101 23.24 11.31 13.51
N TYR A 102 22.05 11.62 12.98
CA TYR A 102 21.74 12.98 12.53
C TYR A 102 20.93 13.79 13.53
N ASN A 103 20.65 13.27 14.73
CA ASN A 103 19.98 14.02 15.79
C ASN A 103 20.86 15.18 16.26
N GLY A 104 20.33 16.39 16.26
CA GLY A 104 21.09 17.61 16.56
C GLY A 104 21.95 18.16 15.41
N THR A 105 21.94 17.51 14.24
CA THR A 105 22.74 17.93 13.07
C THR A 105 21.84 18.57 12.02
N LYS A 106 22.14 19.81 11.62
CA LYS A 106 21.44 20.51 10.55
C LYS A 106 21.86 19.94 9.18
N GLY A 107 20.88 19.45 8.41
CA GLY A 107 21.07 18.90 7.08
C GLY A 107 20.17 19.55 6.03
N ARG A 108 20.13 18.97 4.81
CA ARG A 108 19.23 19.42 3.73
C ARG A 108 17.74 19.31 4.09
N HIS A 109 17.39 18.40 4.98
CA HIS A 109 16.03 18.18 5.50
C HIS A 109 15.67 19.13 6.67
N GLY A 110 16.59 19.99 7.11
CA GLY A 110 16.43 20.85 8.27
C GLY A 110 17.16 20.30 9.51
N LEU A 111 16.69 20.67 10.68
CA LEU A 111 17.21 20.25 11.99
C LEU A 111 16.11 19.51 12.74
N TYR A 112 16.46 18.39 13.34
CA TYR A 112 15.69 17.83 14.44
C TYR A 112 16.63 17.51 15.62
N ASN A 113 16.14 17.68 16.84
CA ASN A 113 16.91 17.43 18.05
C ASN A 113 15.96 16.89 19.14
N PHE A 114 15.68 15.60 19.07
CA PHE A 114 14.83 14.91 20.02
C PHE A 114 15.58 14.50 21.27
N ASN A 115 14.93 14.59 22.43
CA ASN A 115 15.47 14.06 23.68
C ASN A 115 15.56 12.53 23.65
N LYS A 116 14.60 11.88 22.96
CA LYS A 116 14.56 10.42 22.82
C LYS A 116 14.06 10.01 21.44
N ILE A 117 14.82 9.11 20.81
CA ILE A 117 14.45 8.45 19.56
C ILE A 117 14.44 6.95 19.83
N ASN A 118 13.29 6.33 19.68
CA ASN A 118 13.11 4.88 19.71
C ASN A 118 12.74 4.40 18.32
N VAL A 119 13.33 3.30 17.88
CA VAL A 119 12.89 2.57 16.69
C VAL A 119 12.55 1.15 17.14
N ILE A 120 11.33 0.73 16.91
CA ILE A 120 10.80 -0.55 17.38
C ILE A 120 10.19 -1.34 16.23
N SER A 121 10.21 -2.68 16.36
CA SER A 121 9.57 -3.56 15.43
C SER A 121 8.05 -3.55 15.59
N ALA A 122 7.34 -3.61 14.45
CA ALA A 122 5.90 -3.90 14.42
C ALA A 122 5.58 -5.39 14.67
N GLY A 123 6.57 -6.21 14.88
CA GLY A 123 6.53 -7.67 14.90
C GLY A 123 7.28 -8.26 13.71
N ASP A 124 7.55 -9.55 13.77
CA ASP A 124 8.21 -10.25 12.69
C ASP A 124 7.27 -10.33 11.49
N ARG A 125 7.84 -10.05 10.35
CA ARG A 125 7.20 -10.28 9.07
C ARG A 125 7.67 -11.65 8.60
N ASP A 126 6.76 -12.60 8.53
CA ASP A 126 7.02 -13.83 7.80
C ASP A 126 6.95 -13.51 6.29
N PRO A 127 8.09 -13.43 5.60
CA PRO A 127 8.12 -13.15 4.16
C PRO A 127 7.53 -14.31 3.34
N ASP A 128 7.50 -15.52 3.91
CA ASP A 128 7.05 -16.75 3.28
C ASP A 128 5.62 -17.13 3.69
N ALA A 129 4.96 -16.32 4.52
CA ALA A 129 3.55 -16.52 4.82
C ALA A 129 2.71 -16.37 3.53
N ASP A 130 2.48 -17.47 2.86
CA ASP A 130 1.52 -17.62 1.76
C ASP A 130 0.05 -17.39 2.22
N ASP A 131 -0.14 -17.19 3.51
CA ASP A 131 -1.43 -16.95 4.11
C ASP A 131 -1.93 -15.54 3.77
N ILE A 132 -3.23 -15.45 3.49
CA ILE A 132 -4.00 -14.22 3.24
C ILE A 132 -3.72 -13.16 4.32
N SER A 133 -3.43 -13.59 5.54
CA SER A 133 -3.15 -12.73 6.70
C SER A 133 -1.83 -11.94 6.60
N GLY A 134 -0.90 -12.36 5.74
CA GLY A 134 0.43 -11.76 5.53
C GLY A 134 0.66 -11.18 4.14
N MET A 135 -0.35 -11.18 3.27
CA MET A 135 -0.17 -10.84 1.86
C MET A 135 0.52 -9.49 1.64
N SER A 136 1.62 -9.53 0.89
CA SER A 136 2.46 -8.37 0.61
C SER A 136 1.94 -7.55 -0.58
N ALA A 137 2.30 -6.25 -0.62
CA ALA A 137 2.00 -5.42 -1.78
C ALA A 137 2.68 -5.94 -3.07
N SER A 138 3.82 -6.62 -2.94
CA SER A 138 4.51 -7.25 -4.07
C SER A 138 3.69 -8.40 -4.65
N LYS A 139 3.14 -9.25 -3.80
CA LYS A 139 2.24 -10.34 -4.22
C LYS A 139 0.99 -9.78 -4.89
N LEU A 140 0.36 -8.74 -4.33
CA LEU A 140 -0.81 -8.12 -4.97
C LEU A 140 -0.48 -7.54 -6.35
N ARG A 141 0.68 -6.90 -6.53
CA ARG A 141 1.09 -6.43 -7.86
C ARG A 141 1.32 -7.59 -8.84
N GLN A 142 1.89 -8.68 -8.37
CA GLN A 142 2.04 -9.90 -9.17
C GLN A 142 0.66 -10.42 -9.62
N LEU A 143 -0.28 -10.60 -8.70
CA LEU A 143 -1.65 -11.03 -9.01
C LEU A 143 -2.38 -10.07 -9.97
N ALA A 144 -2.13 -8.76 -9.84
CA ALA A 144 -2.65 -7.78 -10.77
C ALA A 144 -2.04 -7.93 -12.18
N ASN A 145 -0.76 -8.27 -12.27
CA ASN A 145 -0.08 -8.55 -13.54
C ASN A 145 -0.63 -9.81 -14.21
N GLU A 146 -0.86 -10.85 -13.43
CA GLU A 146 -1.41 -12.13 -13.86
C GLU A 146 -2.91 -12.07 -14.22
N GLY A 147 -3.57 -10.96 -13.93
CA GLY A 147 -5.01 -10.83 -14.18
C GLY A 147 -5.90 -11.46 -13.12
N ASN A 148 -5.35 -11.95 -12.01
CA ASN A 148 -6.07 -12.67 -10.96
C ASN A 148 -6.72 -11.72 -9.96
N PHE A 149 -7.89 -11.18 -10.29
CA PHE A 149 -8.64 -10.29 -9.41
C PHE A 149 -9.14 -10.98 -8.14
N THR A 150 -9.56 -12.23 -8.23
CA THR A 150 -10.11 -12.97 -7.09
C THR A 150 -9.10 -13.06 -5.95
N GLN A 151 -7.90 -13.54 -6.22
CA GLN A 151 -6.83 -13.59 -5.21
C GLN A 151 -6.34 -12.20 -4.80
N PHE A 152 -6.28 -11.24 -5.73
CA PHE A 152 -5.95 -9.86 -5.41
C PHE A 152 -6.90 -9.29 -4.36
N SER A 153 -8.21 -9.47 -4.53
CA SER A 153 -9.20 -8.94 -3.61
C SER A 153 -9.09 -9.54 -2.20
N GLN A 154 -8.70 -10.81 -2.08
CA GLN A 154 -8.49 -11.48 -0.80
C GLN A 154 -7.33 -10.90 0.03
N GLY A 155 -6.33 -10.33 -0.62
CA GLY A 155 -5.19 -9.69 0.07
C GLY A 155 -5.45 -8.24 0.51
N LEU A 156 -6.61 -7.68 0.19
CA LEU A 156 -7.04 -6.38 0.68
C LEU A 156 -7.67 -6.49 2.08
N PRO A 157 -7.75 -5.39 2.86
CA PRO A 157 -8.45 -5.39 4.14
C PRO A 157 -9.90 -5.87 4.03
N ARG A 158 -10.37 -6.59 5.04
CA ARG A 158 -11.70 -7.26 5.02
C ARG A 158 -12.89 -6.31 4.85
N ASN A 159 -12.74 -5.05 5.23
CA ASN A 159 -13.77 -4.02 5.13
C ASN A 159 -13.87 -3.39 3.73
N VAL A 160 -13.04 -3.81 2.78
CA VAL A 160 -13.03 -3.27 1.42
C VAL A 160 -14.13 -3.91 0.60
N SER A 161 -15.03 -3.07 0.04
CA SER A 161 -16.09 -3.56 -0.85
C SER A 161 -15.50 -4.10 -2.16
N ASN A 162 -16.21 -5.04 -2.81
CA ASN A 162 -15.79 -5.58 -4.10
C ASN A 162 -15.62 -4.48 -5.17
N ALA A 163 -16.50 -3.47 -5.16
CA ALA A 163 -16.38 -2.31 -6.05
C ALA A 163 -15.10 -1.51 -5.82
N ASP A 164 -14.69 -1.30 -4.57
CA ASP A 164 -13.45 -0.60 -4.25
C ASP A 164 -12.22 -1.46 -4.54
N ALA A 165 -12.30 -2.75 -4.27
CA ALA A 165 -11.26 -3.70 -4.65
C ALA A 165 -11.00 -3.67 -6.16
N LYS A 166 -12.07 -3.68 -6.98
CA LYS A 166 -11.97 -3.59 -8.45
C LYS A 166 -11.35 -2.27 -8.90
N LYS A 167 -11.75 -1.15 -8.28
CA LYS A 167 -11.15 0.16 -8.58
C LYS A 167 -9.64 0.18 -8.32
N VAL A 168 -9.20 -0.31 -7.15
CA VAL A 168 -7.78 -0.35 -6.82
C VAL A 168 -7.02 -1.32 -7.71
N TYR A 169 -7.61 -2.47 -8.03
CA TYR A 169 -7.03 -3.43 -8.96
C TYR A 169 -6.77 -2.78 -10.34
N ASN A 170 -7.77 -2.10 -10.89
CA ASN A 170 -7.64 -1.42 -12.18
C ASN A 170 -6.61 -0.29 -12.13
N GLU A 171 -6.57 0.52 -11.07
CA GLU A 171 -5.56 1.58 -10.90
C GLU A 171 -4.15 1.01 -10.76
N VAL A 172 -3.97 -0.11 -10.05
CA VAL A 172 -2.68 -0.81 -9.98
C VAL A 172 -2.25 -1.27 -11.38
N ARG A 173 -3.13 -1.93 -12.13
CA ARG A 173 -2.86 -2.39 -13.50
C ARG A 173 -2.52 -1.22 -14.43
N LYS A 174 -3.29 -0.15 -14.40
CA LYS A 174 -3.05 1.08 -15.14
C LYS A 174 -1.68 1.68 -14.81
N GLY A 175 -1.36 1.82 -13.54
CA GLY A 175 -0.06 2.34 -13.08
C GLY A 175 1.12 1.45 -13.46
N MET A 176 0.92 0.14 -13.60
CA MET A 176 1.89 -0.81 -14.15
C MET A 176 2.00 -0.73 -15.68
N GLY A 177 1.13 0.02 -16.37
CA GLY A 177 1.08 0.12 -17.83
C GLY A 177 0.40 -1.07 -18.49
N LEU A 178 -0.38 -1.85 -17.74
CA LEU A 178 -1.15 -2.98 -18.27
C LEU A 178 -2.45 -2.45 -18.87
N LYS A 179 -2.84 -3.02 -20.02
CA LYS A 179 -4.13 -2.71 -20.65
C LYS A 179 -5.27 -3.14 -19.70
N GLU A 180 -6.36 -2.38 -19.70
CA GLU A 180 -7.59 -2.83 -19.07
C GLU A 180 -8.00 -4.18 -19.66
N GLN A 181 -8.27 -5.15 -18.80
CA GLN A 181 -9.02 -6.32 -19.23
C GLN A 181 -10.44 -5.82 -19.54
N LYS A 182 -10.73 -5.57 -20.80
CA LYS A 182 -12.12 -5.43 -21.23
C LYS A 182 -12.81 -6.69 -20.72
N GLU A 183 -13.89 -6.51 -19.97
CA GLU A 183 -14.73 -7.64 -19.57
C GLU A 183 -15.26 -8.29 -20.83
N TYR A 184 -14.59 -9.33 -21.27
CA TYR A 184 -15.03 -10.14 -22.43
C TYR A 184 -16.44 -10.70 -22.21
N PHE A 185 -16.86 -10.85 -20.94
CA PHE A 185 -18.19 -11.33 -20.56
C PHE A 185 -19.32 -10.37 -20.96
N ASN A 186 -19.16 -9.06 -20.84
CA ASN A 186 -20.23 -8.12 -21.19
C ASN A 186 -20.43 -7.98 -22.70
N THR A 187 -19.39 -8.19 -23.50
CA THR A 187 -19.53 -8.15 -24.96
C THR A 187 -20.17 -9.41 -25.54
N LEU A 188 -20.03 -10.56 -24.89
CA LEU A 188 -20.62 -11.83 -25.38
C LEU A 188 -22.14 -11.92 -25.09
N HIS A 189 -22.62 -11.32 -23.99
CA HIS A 189 -24.04 -11.37 -23.64
C HIS A 189 -24.93 -10.50 -24.56
N PHE A 190 -24.34 -9.45 -25.14
CA PHE A 190 -25.08 -8.54 -26.04
C PHE A 190 -24.88 -8.81 -27.55
N LYS A 191 -24.05 -9.81 -27.90
CA LYS A 191 -23.92 -10.18 -29.31
C LYS A 191 -25.13 -10.98 -29.78
N PRO A 192 -25.62 -10.71 -30.97
CA PRO A 192 -26.67 -11.53 -31.60
C PRO A 192 -26.28 -13.01 -31.63
N VAL A 193 -27.25 -13.90 -31.52
CA VAL A 193 -27.02 -15.35 -31.51
C VAL A 193 -26.23 -15.83 -32.74
N SER A 194 -26.43 -15.19 -33.89
CA SER A 194 -25.66 -15.44 -35.11
C SER A 194 -24.16 -15.21 -34.94
N GLU A 195 -23.75 -14.07 -34.34
CA GLU A 195 -22.34 -13.76 -34.12
C GLU A 195 -21.69 -14.68 -33.05
N LYS A 196 -22.48 -15.10 -32.06
CA LYS A 196 -22.03 -16.09 -31.08
C LYS A 196 -21.74 -17.43 -31.71
N ARG A 197 -22.61 -17.85 -32.66
CA ARG A 197 -22.47 -19.10 -33.40
C ARG A 197 -21.24 -19.10 -34.32
N GLU A 198 -20.99 -18.00 -35.01
CA GLU A 198 -19.78 -17.85 -35.82
C GLU A 198 -18.49 -17.86 -35.02
N ALA A 199 -18.48 -17.19 -33.86
CA ALA A 199 -17.33 -17.18 -32.97
C ALA A 199 -17.04 -18.57 -32.39
N TYR A 200 -18.09 -19.34 -32.07
CA TYR A 200 -17.97 -20.74 -31.64
C TYR A 200 -17.39 -21.64 -32.74
N VAL A 201 -17.91 -21.54 -33.96
CA VAL A 201 -17.42 -22.32 -35.09
C VAL A 201 -15.96 -22.00 -35.44
N LYS A 202 -15.54 -20.74 -35.23
CA LYS A 202 -14.14 -20.29 -35.43
C LYS A 202 -13.22 -20.59 -34.25
N GLY A 203 -13.70 -21.27 -33.22
CA GLY A 203 -12.91 -21.60 -32.04
C GLY A 203 -12.53 -20.42 -31.14
N ASN A 204 -13.14 -19.24 -31.36
CA ASN A 204 -12.78 -18.00 -30.64
C ASN A 204 -13.62 -17.75 -29.38
N LEU A 205 -14.60 -18.60 -29.07
CA LEU A 205 -15.51 -18.43 -27.92
C LEU A 205 -15.11 -19.22 -26.68
N PHE A 206 -14.42 -20.30 -26.85
CA PHE A 206 -13.96 -21.17 -25.79
C PHE A 206 -12.48 -21.47 -26.02
N ASN A 207 -11.58 -20.78 -25.33
CA ASN A 207 -10.38 -21.43 -24.89
C ASN A 207 -10.82 -22.25 -23.67
N ILE A 208 -11.27 -23.42 -23.93
CA ILE A 208 -11.51 -24.41 -22.91
C ILE A 208 -10.13 -24.90 -22.52
N GLY A 209 -9.58 -24.32 -21.49
CA GLY A 209 -8.75 -25.05 -20.58
C GLY A 209 -9.73 -25.92 -19.81
N ASP A 210 -9.87 -27.11 -20.22
CA ASP A 210 -10.61 -28.16 -19.53
C ASP A 210 -10.04 -28.44 -18.14
#